data_218c465dcaa051d78ab4715f0451416f
#
_entry.id   218c465dcaa051d78ab4715f0451416f
#
_cell.length_a   1.000
_cell.length_b   1.000
_cell.length_c   1.000
_cell.angle_alpha   90.00
_cell.angle_beta   90.00
_cell.angle_gamma   90.00
#
_symmetry.space_group_name_H-M   'P 1'
#
loop_
_entity.id
_entity.type
_entity.pdbx_description
1 polymer ?
#
loop_
_entity_poly.entity_id
_entity_poly.type
_entity_poly.pdbx_seq_one_letter_code
_entity_poly.pdbx_strand_id
1 'polypeptide(L)'
;LLREGVDPRNMVALLNAMEGQVNQQRTVAGSSPGMDVMLAGTLKASLDKVYRDRNPQIRRFVFFNTKPLNELLREMRTTQTQAVWDPKLIKSLSGVAYGTYSYAPSCKGDLLVTVHVDLSCGNTYHFQAQGFPEQVMQNIGVQIFETFHQTQFPSKLKIGTKQLELVGAPGTGVSVAPSPKSAELACMAIQARLPTEDEYEYLSNVGDWNGGVNCSRNKLWAMANNMVMAPDLRNPSPVRPFADFPGQVFSYYCVR
;
A
#
# COMPACT_ATOMS: atom_id res chain seq x y z
N LEU A 1 4.65 -6.80 -5.53
CA LEU A 1 4.82 -5.66 -6.46
C LEU A 1 5.97 -4.74 -6.06
N LEU A 2 6.23 -4.52 -4.78
CA LEU A 2 7.38 -3.72 -4.32
C LEU A 2 8.74 -4.42 -4.50
N ARG A 3 8.77 -5.73 -4.75
CA ARG A 3 10.02 -6.48 -4.96
C ARG A 3 10.53 -6.50 -6.41
N GLU A 4 9.68 -6.27 -7.39
CA GLU A 4 10.06 -6.35 -8.81
C GLU A 4 10.71 -5.07 -9.37
N GLY A 5 10.78 -3.98 -8.61
CA GLY A 5 11.33 -2.69 -9.04
C GLY A 5 12.47 -2.13 -8.20
N VAL A 6 13.12 -2.95 -7.36
CA VAL A 6 14.23 -2.46 -6.53
C VAL A 6 15.48 -2.28 -7.39
N ASP A 7 15.84 -1.03 -7.70
CA ASP A 7 17.14 -0.69 -8.25
C ASP A 7 18.15 -0.43 -7.12
N PRO A 8 19.16 -1.32 -6.94
CA PRO A 8 20.17 -1.15 -5.89
C PRO A 8 20.97 0.15 -6.00
N ARG A 9 21.12 0.70 -7.21
CA ARG A 9 21.86 1.96 -7.45
C ARG A 9 21.11 3.15 -6.90
N ASN A 10 19.79 3.20 -7.13
CA ASN A 10 18.93 4.24 -6.59
C ASN A 10 18.86 4.18 -5.06
N MET A 11 18.83 2.97 -4.49
CA MET A 11 18.85 2.80 -3.04
C MET A 11 20.16 3.32 -2.42
N VAL A 12 21.30 3.04 -3.02
CA VAL A 12 22.60 3.58 -2.56
C VAL A 12 22.61 5.10 -2.63
N ALA A 13 22.09 5.70 -3.71
CA ALA A 13 21.98 7.14 -3.84
C ALA A 13 21.10 7.77 -2.76
N LEU A 14 19.96 7.16 -2.45
CA LEU A 14 19.06 7.58 -1.37
C LEU A 14 19.75 7.53 0.00
N LEU A 15 20.43 6.43 0.31
CA LEU A 15 21.13 6.27 1.58
C LEU A 15 22.26 7.28 1.76
N ASN A 16 23.02 7.57 0.70
CA ASN A 16 24.07 8.59 0.73
C ASN A 16 23.49 10.01 0.91
N ALA A 17 22.38 10.31 0.24
CA ALA A 17 21.70 11.59 0.41
C ALA A 17 21.17 11.76 1.85
N MET A 18 20.59 10.71 2.43
CA MET A 18 20.11 10.73 3.83
C MET A 18 21.26 10.88 4.83
N GLU A 19 22.38 10.20 4.62
CA GLU A 19 23.55 10.39 5.47
C GLU A 19 24.06 11.84 5.44
N GLY A 20 24.06 12.46 4.27
CA GLY A 20 24.34 13.89 4.12
C GLY A 20 23.41 14.78 4.92
N GLN A 21 22.09 14.50 4.86
CA GLN A 21 21.07 15.24 5.61
C GLN A 21 21.22 15.06 7.13
N VAL A 22 21.45 13.83 7.61
CA VAL A 22 21.67 13.56 9.04
C VAL A 22 22.90 14.31 9.56
N ASN A 23 23.97 14.37 8.78
CA ASN A 23 25.17 15.09 9.15
C ASN A 23 24.95 16.62 9.17
N GLN A 24 24.14 17.15 8.23
CA GLN A 24 23.75 18.57 8.25
C GLN A 24 22.83 18.91 9.42
N GLN A 25 21.86 18.06 9.75
CA GLN A 25 20.94 18.27 10.88
C GLN A 25 21.64 18.22 12.24
N ARG A 26 22.71 17.45 12.38
CA ARG A 26 23.54 17.46 13.59
C ARG A 26 24.25 18.80 13.82
N THR A 27 24.49 19.55 12.76
CA THR A 27 25.11 20.88 12.81
C THR A 27 24.11 21.96 13.15
N VAL A 28 22.81 21.76 12.88
CA VAL A 28 21.72 22.67 13.22
C VAL A 28 21.11 22.20 14.54
N ALA A 29 21.66 22.64 15.65
CA ALA A 29 21.24 22.28 16.99
C ALA A 29 19.76 22.60 17.23
N GLY A 30 18.99 21.64 17.73
CA GLY A 30 17.65 21.86 18.24
C GLY A 30 16.65 20.72 18.14
N SER A 31 16.95 19.60 17.48
CA SER A 31 16.09 18.43 17.54
C SER A 31 16.19 17.79 18.94
N SER A 32 15.06 17.62 19.60
CA SER A 32 14.98 16.85 20.83
C SER A 32 15.11 15.36 20.48
N PRO A 33 16.22 14.67 20.79
CA PRO A 33 16.41 13.25 20.43
C PRO A 33 15.30 12.33 20.95
N GLY A 34 14.63 12.74 22.03
CA GLY A 34 13.51 12.01 22.61
C GLY A 34 12.23 12.10 21.77
N MET A 35 11.99 13.22 21.10
CA MET A 35 10.81 13.43 20.29
C MET A 35 10.88 12.56 19.02
N ASP A 36 12.03 12.46 18.37
CA ASP A 36 12.22 11.64 17.16
C ASP A 36 11.93 10.17 17.45
N VAL A 37 12.45 9.63 18.54
CA VAL A 37 12.22 8.25 18.98
C VAL A 37 10.74 8.02 19.32
N MET A 38 10.13 8.98 20.02
CA MET A 38 8.72 8.91 20.39
C MET A 38 7.84 8.91 19.14
N LEU A 39 8.05 9.81 18.18
CA LEU A 39 7.26 9.89 16.95
C LEU A 39 7.40 8.62 16.10
N ALA A 40 8.62 8.12 15.93
CA ALA A 40 8.87 6.88 15.20
C ALA A 40 8.20 5.66 15.86
N GLY A 41 8.30 5.55 17.18
CA GLY A 41 7.64 4.50 17.98
C GLY A 41 6.12 4.56 17.89
N THR A 42 5.55 5.76 17.99
CA THR A 42 4.11 6.00 17.90
C THR A 42 3.58 5.69 16.49
N LEU A 43 4.31 6.07 15.45
CA LEU A 43 3.95 5.72 14.06
C LEU A 43 3.92 4.22 13.87
N LYS A 44 4.96 3.51 14.34
CA LYS A 44 5.00 2.05 14.27
C LYS A 44 3.82 1.41 15.00
N ALA A 45 3.53 1.85 16.24
CA ALA A 45 2.40 1.34 17.02
C ALA A 45 1.05 1.62 16.32
N SER A 46 0.90 2.80 15.72
CA SER A 46 -0.30 3.18 14.95
C SER A 46 -0.50 2.30 13.73
N LEU A 47 0.55 2.04 12.95
CA LEU A 47 0.49 1.12 11.82
C LEU A 47 0.19 -0.32 12.25
N ASP A 48 0.84 -0.81 13.29
CA ASP A 48 0.60 -2.14 13.85
C ASP A 48 -0.86 -2.29 14.30
N LYS A 49 -1.45 -1.24 14.89
CA LYS A 49 -2.86 -1.19 15.28
C LYS A 49 -3.76 -1.23 14.05
N VAL A 50 -3.54 -0.36 13.05
CA VAL A 50 -4.36 -0.33 11.83
C VAL A 50 -4.40 -1.70 11.16
N TYR A 51 -3.26 -2.37 10.99
CA TYR A 51 -3.21 -3.71 10.41
C TYR A 51 -3.89 -4.79 11.28
N ARG A 52 -3.82 -4.67 12.61
CA ARG A 52 -4.45 -5.62 13.54
C ARG A 52 -5.97 -5.50 13.53
N ASP A 53 -6.48 -4.27 13.40
CA ASP A 53 -7.91 -3.98 13.41
C ASP A 53 -8.59 -4.29 12.07
N ARG A 54 -7.82 -4.77 11.08
CA ARG A 54 -8.30 -5.14 9.76
C ARG A 54 -8.43 -6.65 9.59
N ASN A 55 -9.12 -7.07 8.53
CA ASN A 55 -9.23 -8.46 8.16
C ASN A 55 -7.82 -9.09 8.03
N PRO A 56 -7.55 -10.28 8.60
CA PRO A 56 -6.25 -10.94 8.50
C PRO A 56 -5.83 -11.26 7.05
N GLN A 57 -6.76 -11.17 6.09
CA GLN A 57 -6.48 -11.31 4.66
C GLN A 57 -5.82 -10.06 4.04
N ILE A 58 -5.68 -8.97 4.80
CA ILE A 58 -4.95 -7.80 4.33
C ILE A 58 -3.45 -8.04 4.42
N ARG A 59 -2.78 -7.95 3.27
CA ARG A 59 -1.34 -8.08 3.20
C ARG A 59 -0.65 -6.86 3.78
N ARG A 60 0.29 -7.10 4.70
CA ARG A 60 1.13 -6.05 5.25
C ARG A 60 2.28 -5.75 4.29
N PHE A 61 2.37 -4.51 3.80
CA PHE A 61 3.44 -4.06 2.92
C PHE A 61 4.50 -3.22 3.61
N VAL A 62 4.14 -2.57 4.72
CA VAL A 62 5.02 -1.62 5.38
C VAL A 62 5.55 -2.21 6.67
N PHE A 63 6.86 -2.36 6.74
CA PHE A 63 7.60 -2.75 7.92
C PHE A 63 8.59 -1.65 8.23
N PHE A 64 8.37 -0.90 9.31
CA PHE A 64 9.34 0.10 9.76
C PHE A 64 10.36 -0.50 10.71
N ASN A 65 11.62 -0.21 10.45
CA ASN A 65 12.67 -0.36 11.43
C ASN A 65 12.75 0.95 12.22
N THR A 66 12.51 0.88 13.54
CA THR A 66 12.49 2.05 14.44
C THR A 66 13.84 2.33 15.09
N LYS A 67 14.91 1.68 14.65
CA LYS A 67 16.26 2.03 15.08
C LYS A 67 16.59 3.46 14.66
N PRO A 68 17.33 4.21 15.48
CA PRO A 68 17.86 5.50 15.06
C PRO A 68 18.57 5.39 13.71
N LEU A 69 18.31 6.31 12.81
CA LEU A 69 18.80 6.24 11.42
C LEU A 69 20.33 6.05 11.35
N ASN A 70 21.08 6.76 12.20
CA ASN A 70 22.53 6.65 12.28
C ASN A 70 23.02 5.25 12.71
N GLU A 71 22.27 4.55 13.56
CA GLU A 71 22.57 3.18 13.97
C GLU A 71 22.26 2.22 12.82
N LEU A 72 21.11 2.39 12.16
CA LEU A 72 20.72 1.62 10.99
C LEU A 72 21.74 1.77 9.86
N LEU A 73 22.14 3.01 9.54
CA LEU A 73 23.14 3.30 8.51
C LEU A 73 24.49 2.65 8.84
N ARG A 74 24.88 2.63 10.13
CA ARG A 74 26.13 1.97 10.57
C ARG A 74 26.05 0.45 10.42
N GLU A 75 24.91 -0.17 10.75
CA GLU A 75 24.71 -1.63 10.60
C GLU A 75 24.69 -2.07 9.13
N MET A 76 24.26 -1.19 8.23
CA MET A 76 24.20 -1.49 6.79
C MET A 76 25.53 -1.41 6.07
N ARG A 77 26.59 -0.96 6.72
CA ARG A 77 27.94 -0.93 6.16
C ARG A 77 28.67 -2.26 6.38
N THR A 78 29.45 -2.68 5.40
CA THR A 78 30.26 -3.90 5.49
C THR A 78 31.40 -3.79 6.49
N THR A 79 31.90 -2.56 6.71
CA THR A 79 32.92 -2.23 7.71
C THR A 79 32.67 -0.84 8.28
N GLN A 80 33.05 -0.60 9.53
CA GLN A 80 32.85 0.69 10.19
C GLN A 80 33.67 1.85 9.56
N THR A 81 34.68 1.52 8.78
CA THR A 81 35.64 2.48 8.20
C THR A 81 35.49 2.71 6.71
N GLN A 82 34.72 1.88 6.00
CA GLN A 82 34.51 2.04 4.56
C GLN A 82 33.07 2.41 4.26
N ALA A 83 32.89 3.41 3.37
CA ALA A 83 31.56 3.83 2.88
C ALA A 83 30.97 2.81 1.88
N VAL A 84 31.08 1.51 2.19
CA VAL A 84 30.55 0.43 1.34
C VAL A 84 29.36 -0.21 2.02
N TRP A 85 28.22 -0.11 1.36
CA TRP A 85 26.97 -0.68 1.83
C TRP A 85 26.92 -2.19 1.62
N ASP A 86 26.36 -2.94 2.58
CA ASP A 86 26.14 -4.38 2.42
C ASP A 86 25.12 -4.64 1.29
N PRO A 87 25.52 -5.29 0.19
CA PRO A 87 24.64 -5.56 -0.95
C PRO A 87 23.42 -6.43 -0.61
N LYS A 88 23.52 -7.29 0.42
CA LYS A 88 22.40 -8.13 0.85
C LYS A 88 21.34 -7.32 1.57
N LEU A 89 21.76 -6.41 2.44
CA LEU A 89 20.86 -5.51 3.15
C LEU A 89 20.20 -4.52 2.19
N ILE A 90 20.97 -3.92 1.26
CA ILE A 90 20.40 -3.03 0.22
C ILE A 90 19.31 -3.72 -0.59
N LYS A 91 19.53 -4.95 -1.01
CA LYS A 91 18.51 -5.73 -1.75
C LYS A 91 17.27 -6.06 -0.92
N SER A 92 17.34 -6.02 0.40
CA SER A 92 16.21 -6.26 1.29
C SER A 92 15.33 -5.03 1.50
N LEU A 93 15.84 -3.83 1.20
CA LEU A 93 15.13 -2.57 1.37
C LEU A 93 14.32 -2.21 0.13
N SER A 94 13.07 -1.84 0.32
CA SER A 94 12.20 -1.33 -0.76
C SER A 94 12.20 0.20 -0.83
N GLY A 95 12.61 0.88 0.23
CA GLY A 95 12.64 2.34 0.31
C GLY A 95 13.18 2.82 1.64
N VAL A 96 13.22 4.12 1.77
CA VAL A 96 13.65 4.83 2.97
C VAL A 96 12.54 5.76 3.41
N ALA A 97 12.25 5.78 4.71
CA ALA A 97 11.30 6.70 5.30
C ALA A 97 12.01 7.62 6.30
N TYR A 98 11.72 8.90 6.22
CA TYR A 98 12.21 9.91 7.17
C TYR A 98 11.11 10.93 7.41
N GLY A 99 11.16 11.57 8.57
CA GLY A 99 10.16 12.56 8.95
C GLY A 99 10.79 13.89 9.35
N THR A 100 10.01 14.96 9.14
CA THR A 100 10.28 16.28 9.67
C THR A 100 9.10 16.71 10.53
N TYR A 101 9.35 17.48 11.58
CA TYR A 101 8.29 18.05 12.39
C TYR A 101 8.61 19.49 12.76
N SER A 102 7.57 20.26 13.00
CA SER A 102 7.64 21.61 13.56
C SER A 102 6.46 21.83 14.50
N TYR A 103 6.61 22.72 15.44
CA TYR A 103 5.47 23.17 16.24
C TYR A 103 4.56 24.03 15.38
N ALA A 104 3.25 23.75 15.46
CA ALA A 104 2.27 24.55 14.77
C ALA A 104 2.20 25.97 15.36
N PRO A 105 1.88 27.00 14.55
CA PRO A 105 1.78 28.39 15.04
C PRO A 105 0.71 28.62 16.11
N SER A 106 -0.15 27.64 16.36
CA SER A 106 -1.23 27.69 17.36
C SER A 106 -0.75 27.82 18.80
N CYS A 107 0.54 27.57 19.08
CA CYS A 107 1.13 27.55 20.44
C CYS A 107 0.41 26.64 21.45
N LYS A 108 -0.42 25.69 20.97
CA LYS A 108 -1.18 24.75 21.81
C LYS A 108 -0.50 23.39 21.99
N GLY A 109 0.76 23.26 21.56
CA GLY A 109 1.50 22.01 21.59
C GLY A 109 1.24 21.10 20.38
N ASP A 110 0.51 21.61 19.38
CA ASP A 110 0.28 20.90 18.14
C ASP A 110 1.56 20.80 17.32
N LEU A 111 1.77 19.65 16.73
CA LEU A 111 2.84 19.40 15.76
C LEU A 111 2.29 19.38 14.35
N LEU A 112 3.05 19.90 13.42
CA LEU A 112 2.93 19.61 12.00
C LEU A 112 4.02 18.60 11.68
N VAL A 113 3.63 17.41 11.24
CA VAL A 113 4.57 16.33 10.90
C VAL A 113 4.38 15.93 9.46
N THR A 114 5.49 15.78 8.74
CA THR A 114 5.53 15.22 7.39
C THR A 114 6.44 14.01 7.39
N VAL A 115 5.93 12.89 6.89
CA VAL A 115 6.71 11.66 6.65
C VAL A 115 6.88 11.50 5.15
N HIS A 116 8.12 11.41 4.73
CA HIS A 116 8.54 11.16 3.35
C HIS A 116 8.90 9.69 3.22
N VAL A 117 8.44 9.06 2.13
CA VAL A 117 8.79 7.67 1.79
C VAL A 117 9.30 7.64 0.37
N ASP A 118 10.60 7.46 0.22
CA ASP A 118 11.28 7.37 -1.07
C ASP A 118 11.53 5.90 -1.39
N LEU A 119 10.88 5.40 -2.44
CA LEU A 119 11.03 4.03 -2.89
C LEU A 119 12.19 3.89 -3.88
N SER A 120 12.84 2.75 -3.85
CA SER A 120 13.95 2.43 -4.76
C SER A 120 13.56 2.41 -6.24
N CYS A 121 12.27 2.30 -6.55
CA CYS A 121 11.74 2.43 -7.92
C CYS A 121 11.59 3.88 -8.39
N GLY A 122 11.96 4.87 -7.58
CA GLY A 122 11.91 6.29 -7.91
C GLY A 122 10.61 7.01 -7.52
N ASN A 123 9.63 6.30 -6.95
CA ASN A 123 8.41 6.94 -6.46
C ASN A 123 8.64 7.53 -5.06
N THR A 124 8.17 8.75 -4.85
CA THR A 124 8.18 9.46 -3.57
C THR A 124 6.76 9.70 -3.09
N TYR A 125 6.51 9.47 -1.82
CA TYR A 125 5.23 9.71 -1.15
C TYR A 125 5.44 10.66 0.02
N HIS A 126 4.44 11.51 0.26
CA HIS A 126 4.43 12.47 1.37
C HIS A 126 3.14 12.29 2.16
N PHE A 127 3.29 12.06 3.45
CA PHE A 127 2.16 11.91 4.39
C PHE A 127 2.25 13.01 5.42
N GLN A 128 1.21 13.82 5.55
CA GLN A 128 1.24 14.99 6.41
C GLN A 128 0.01 15.03 7.30
N ALA A 129 0.22 15.40 8.56
CA ALA A 129 -0.86 15.66 9.50
C ALA A 129 -0.44 16.74 10.52
N GLN A 130 -1.45 17.40 11.08
CA GLN A 130 -1.29 18.39 12.15
C GLN A 130 -2.19 18.02 13.33
N GLY A 131 -1.69 18.25 14.55
CA GLY A 131 -2.41 18.02 15.80
C GLY A 131 -1.49 17.56 16.92
N PHE A 132 -2.06 16.93 17.95
CA PHE A 132 -1.26 16.34 19.01
C PHE A 132 -0.46 15.13 18.52
N PRO A 133 0.74 14.88 19.05
CA PRO A 133 1.69 13.88 18.51
C PRO A 133 1.07 12.51 18.23
N GLU A 134 0.28 11.97 19.16
CA GLU A 134 -0.34 10.65 19.02
C GLU A 134 -1.38 10.64 17.88
N GLN A 135 -2.23 11.66 17.82
CA GLN A 135 -3.26 11.80 16.78
C GLN A 135 -2.64 11.98 15.39
N VAL A 136 -1.58 12.80 15.32
CA VAL A 136 -0.82 13.00 14.07
C VAL A 136 -0.25 11.69 13.56
N MET A 137 0.41 10.91 14.42
CA MET A 137 0.98 9.63 14.02
C MET A 137 -0.07 8.58 13.66
N GLN A 138 -1.23 8.60 14.32
CA GLN A 138 -2.35 7.76 13.95
C GLN A 138 -2.89 8.10 12.56
N ASN A 139 -3.08 9.40 12.27
CA ASN A 139 -3.54 9.85 10.97
C ASN A 139 -2.55 9.52 9.85
N ILE A 140 -1.25 9.72 10.09
CA ILE A 140 -0.20 9.34 9.13
C ILE A 140 -0.16 7.82 8.94
N GLY A 141 -0.30 7.03 10.01
CA GLY A 141 -0.38 5.57 9.93
C GLY A 141 -1.53 5.08 9.05
N VAL A 142 -2.70 5.73 9.16
CA VAL A 142 -3.85 5.45 8.29
C VAL A 142 -3.54 5.80 6.84
N GLN A 143 -2.99 6.98 6.55
CA GLN A 143 -2.63 7.40 5.19
C GLN A 143 -1.62 6.43 4.53
N ILE A 144 -0.61 5.99 5.30
CA ILE A 144 0.38 5.01 4.83
C ILE A 144 -0.31 3.67 4.55
N PHE A 145 -1.20 3.22 5.43
CA PHE A 145 -1.97 2.00 5.23
C PHE A 145 -2.83 2.09 3.95
N GLU A 146 -3.57 3.18 3.77
CA GLU A 146 -4.40 3.40 2.57
C GLU A 146 -3.61 3.35 1.28
N THR A 147 -2.36 3.82 1.31
CA THR A 147 -1.49 3.85 0.13
C THR A 147 -0.89 2.49 -0.18
N PHE A 148 -0.52 1.71 0.85
CA PHE A 148 0.28 0.50 0.69
C PHE A 148 -0.42 -0.79 1.11
N HIS A 149 -1.70 -0.76 1.50
CA HIS A 149 -2.41 -1.99 1.81
C HIS A 149 -2.80 -2.76 0.55
N GLN A 150 -2.99 -4.05 0.67
CA GLN A 150 -3.51 -4.89 -0.39
C GLN A 150 -4.18 -6.13 0.22
N THR A 151 -5.31 -6.53 -0.36
CA THR A 151 -5.95 -7.80 -0.03
C THR A 151 -5.01 -8.96 -0.35
N GLN A 152 -4.82 -9.86 0.61
CA GLN A 152 -4.08 -11.11 0.41
C GLN A 152 -5.03 -12.17 -0.13
N PHE A 153 -4.68 -12.76 -1.27
CA PHE A 153 -5.47 -13.83 -1.86
C PHE A 153 -4.97 -15.22 -1.42
N PRO A 154 -5.89 -16.17 -1.21
CA PRO A 154 -7.33 -16.04 -1.25
C PRO A 154 -7.88 -15.32 -0.02
N SER A 155 -8.89 -14.48 -0.21
CA SER A 155 -9.62 -13.80 0.87
C SER A 155 -10.98 -14.48 1.08
N LYS A 156 -11.29 -14.86 2.32
CA LYS A 156 -12.55 -15.54 2.67
C LYS A 156 -13.51 -14.55 3.29
N LEU A 157 -14.65 -14.37 2.65
CA LEU A 157 -15.68 -13.43 3.02
C LEU A 157 -17.02 -14.17 3.24
N LYS A 158 -17.91 -13.59 4.03
CA LYS A 158 -19.21 -14.20 4.33
C LYS A 158 -20.33 -13.29 3.80
N ILE A 159 -21.09 -13.80 2.81
CA ILE A 159 -22.28 -13.15 2.27
C ILE A 159 -23.50 -13.83 2.81
N GLY A 160 -24.17 -13.22 3.80
CA GLY A 160 -25.30 -13.86 4.47
C GLY A 160 -24.88 -15.18 5.12
N THR A 161 -25.45 -16.31 4.65
CA THR A 161 -25.12 -17.67 5.09
C THR A 161 -24.05 -18.34 4.23
N LYS A 162 -23.71 -17.78 3.08
CA LYS A 162 -22.74 -18.35 2.13
C LYS A 162 -21.33 -17.83 2.42
N GLN A 163 -20.34 -18.69 2.21
CA GLN A 163 -18.94 -18.28 2.20
C GLN A 163 -18.51 -18.05 0.76
N LEU A 164 -17.91 -16.90 0.50
CA LEU A 164 -17.30 -16.53 -0.77
C LEU A 164 -15.79 -16.48 -0.58
N GLU A 165 -15.06 -17.17 -1.42
CA GLU A 165 -13.61 -17.08 -1.45
C GLU A 165 -13.18 -16.24 -2.67
N LEU A 166 -12.62 -15.06 -2.41
CA LEU A 166 -12.02 -14.20 -3.42
C LEU A 166 -10.60 -14.69 -3.69
N VAL A 167 -10.41 -15.36 -4.82
CA VAL A 167 -9.14 -16.01 -5.18
C VAL A 167 -8.16 -15.04 -5.85
N GLY A 168 -8.68 -13.95 -6.39
CA GLY A 168 -7.94 -13.05 -7.26
C GLY A 168 -7.86 -13.60 -8.69
N ALA A 169 -7.09 -12.95 -9.53
CA ALA A 169 -6.78 -13.45 -10.86
C ALA A 169 -5.46 -14.23 -10.86
N PRO A 170 -5.23 -15.13 -11.83
CA PRO A 170 -3.99 -15.90 -11.90
C PRO A 170 -2.74 -14.99 -11.86
N GLY A 171 -1.87 -15.24 -10.90
CA GLY A 171 -0.55 -14.62 -10.75
C GLY A 171 -0.50 -13.28 -10.00
N THR A 172 -1.49 -12.39 -10.12
CA THR A 172 -1.38 -11.00 -9.63
C THR A 172 -2.52 -10.50 -8.74
N GLY A 173 -3.55 -11.30 -8.53
CA GLY A 173 -4.76 -10.87 -7.80
C GLY A 173 -5.71 -10.01 -8.63
N VAL A 174 -5.22 -9.17 -9.52
CA VAL A 174 -5.97 -8.45 -10.56
C VAL A 174 -5.29 -8.68 -11.88
N SER A 175 -6.06 -8.97 -12.92
CA SER A 175 -5.53 -9.10 -14.27
C SER A 175 -6.47 -8.43 -15.28
N VAL A 176 -6.07 -8.41 -16.53
CA VAL A 176 -6.87 -7.87 -17.63
C VAL A 176 -7.10 -8.93 -18.71
N ALA A 177 -8.25 -8.85 -19.36
CA ALA A 177 -8.63 -9.74 -20.44
C ALA A 177 -9.30 -8.95 -21.56
N PRO A 178 -9.23 -9.43 -22.82
CA PRO A 178 -9.88 -8.76 -23.95
C PRO A 178 -11.41 -8.94 -23.97
N SER A 179 -11.93 -9.86 -23.17
CA SER A 179 -13.38 -10.11 -23.05
C SER A 179 -13.71 -10.79 -21.72
N PRO A 180 -14.96 -10.69 -21.22
CA PRO A 180 -15.41 -11.45 -20.06
C PRO A 180 -15.25 -12.97 -20.26
N LYS A 181 -15.47 -13.47 -21.47
CA LYS A 181 -15.29 -14.90 -21.76
C LYS A 181 -13.83 -15.34 -21.60
N SER A 182 -12.86 -14.53 -22.03
CA SER A 182 -11.45 -14.83 -21.81
C SER A 182 -11.07 -14.78 -20.32
N ALA A 183 -11.64 -13.84 -19.58
CA ALA A 183 -11.46 -13.76 -18.11
C ALA A 183 -12.09 -14.98 -17.42
N GLU A 184 -13.27 -15.42 -17.86
CA GLU A 184 -13.94 -16.60 -17.31
C GLU A 184 -13.11 -17.87 -17.50
N LEU A 185 -12.55 -18.07 -18.71
CA LEU A 185 -11.64 -19.20 -18.98
C LEU A 185 -10.39 -19.16 -18.08
N ALA A 186 -9.83 -17.97 -17.85
CA ALA A 186 -8.69 -17.83 -16.94
C ALA A 186 -9.06 -18.17 -15.48
N CYS A 187 -10.25 -17.77 -15.03
CA CYS A 187 -10.74 -18.16 -13.69
C CYS A 187 -11.01 -19.68 -13.61
N MET A 188 -11.58 -20.28 -14.63
CA MET A 188 -11.83 -21.73 -14.69
C MET A 188 -10.53 -22.53 -14.61
N ALA A 189 -9.43 -22.04 -15.16
CA ALA A 189 -8.12 -22.69 -15.09
C ALA A 189 -7.58 -22.82 -13.64
N ILE A 190 -8.06 -21.98 -12.71
CA ILE A 190 -7.72 -22.04 -11.28
C ILE A 190 -8.91 -22.54 -10.42
N GLN A 191 -9.84 -23.26 -11.01
CA GLN A 191 -11.04 -23.79 -10.36
C GLN A 191 -11.90 -22.71 -9.69
N ALA A 192 -12.03 -21.57 -10.36
CA ALA A 192 -12.81 -20.42 -9.94
C ALA A 192 -13.70 -19.92 -11.08
N ARG A 193 -14.49 -18.91 -10.84
CA ARG A 193 -15.37 -18.26 -11.80
C ARG A 193 -15.31 -16.75 -11.67
N LEU A 194 -15.89 -16.03 -12.63
CA LEU A 194 -16.12 -14.59 -12.47
C LEU A 194 -17.23 -14.34 -11.43
N PRO A 195 -17.15 -13.22 -10.69
CA PRO A 195 -18.22 -12.79 -9.79
C PRO A 195 -19.50 -12.45 -10.53
N THR A 196 -20.64 -12.64 -9.88
CA THR A 196 -21.95 -12.08 -10.29
C THR A 196 -22.04 -10.60 -9.92
N GLU A 197 -23.12 -9.91 -10.34
CA GLU A 197 -23.36 -8.52 -10.00
C GLU A 197 -23.44 -8.33 -8.47
N ASP A 198 -24.27 -9.12 -7.80
CA ASP A 198 -24.44 -9.06 -6.34
C ASP A 198 -23.13 -9.32 -5.58
N GLU A 199 -22.30 -10.22 -6.09
CA GLU A 199 -21.00 -10.53 -5.49
C GLU A 199 -20.02 -9.38 -5.68
N TYR A 200 -19.97 -8.74 -6.85
CA TYR A 200 -19.14 -7.56 -7.07
C TYR A 200 -19.58 -6.38 -6.21
N GLU A 201 -20.88 -6.15 -6.10
CA GLU A 201 -21.43 -5.12 -5.21
C GLU A 201 -21.03 -5.38 -3.76
N TYR A 202 -21.18 -6.62 -3.29
CA TYR A 202 -20.75 -7.01 -1.96
C TYR A 202 -19.25 -6.84 -1.76
N LEU A 203 -18.43 -7.35 -2.66
CA LEU A 203 -16.96 -7.26 -2.58
C LEU A 203 -16.47 -5.81 -2.61
N SER A 204 -17.12 -4.96 -3.40
CA SER A 204 -16.83 -3.52 -3.48
C SER A 204 -17.23 -2.77 -2.21
N ASN A 205 -18.39 -3.13 -1.62
CA ASN A 205 -18.85 -2.55 -0.36
C ASN A 205 -17.98 -2.97 0.84
N VAL A 206 -17.52 -4.20 0.88
CA VAL A 206 -16.52 -4.65 1.86
C VAL A 206 -15.23 -3.85 1.69
N GLY A 207 -14.85 -3.60 0.44
CA GLY A 207 -13.63 -2.87 0.10
C GLY A 207 -12.35 -3.65 0.37
N ASP A 208 -11.28 -3.24 -0.25
CA ASP A 208 -9.96 -3.85 -0.11
C ASP A 208 -9.36 -3.69 1.29
N TRP A 209 -9.82 -2.74 2.08
CA TRP A 209 -9.50 -2.56 3.50
C TRP A 209 -9.92 -3.75 4.37
N ASN A 210 -10.98 -4.46 3.97
CA ASN A 210 -11.56 -5.56 4.72
C ASN A 210 -11.51 -6.90 3.96
N GLY A 211 -10.65 -7.01 2.95
CA GLY A 211 -10.45 -8.23 2.19
C GLY A 211 -11.35 -8.39 0.96
N GLY A 212 -12.13 -7.37 0.62
CA GLY A 212 -12.87 -7.26 -0.63
C GLY A 212 -12.02 -6.71 -1.77
N VAL A 213 -12.63 -5.96 -2.66
CA VAL A 213 -11.99 -5.36 -3.83
C VAL A 213 -12.21 -3.86 -3.90
N ASN A 214 -11.28 -3.16 -4.55
CA ASN A 214 -11.48 -1.78 -4.98
C ASN A 214 -11.78 -1.77 -6.47
N CYS A 215 -13.05 -1.64 -6.84
CA CYS A 215 -13.46 -1.50 -8.22
C CYS A 215 -13.23 -0.05 -8.65
N SER A 216 -12.01 0.24 -9.08
CA SER A 216 -11.64 1.57 -9.59
C SER A 216 -12.61 2.06 -10.65
N ARG A 217 -13.10 3.29 -10.51
CA ARG A 217 -14.11 3.89 -11.39
C ARG A 217 -13.67 4.02 -12.84
N ASN A 218 -12.37 4.17 -13.08
CA ASN A 218 -11.78 4.32 -14.40
C ASN A 218 -11.46 2.99 -15.10
N LYS A 219 -11.98 1.86 -14.59
CA LYS A 219 -11.76 0.53 -15.17
C LYS A 219 -13.08 -0.15 -15.47
N LEU A 220 -13.07 -0.97 -16.51
CA LEU A 220 -14.15 -1.90 -16.84
C LEU A 220 -13.86 -3.25 -16.19
N TRP A 221 -14.88 -3.87 -15.59
CA TRP A 221 -14.72 -5.10 -14.83
C TRP A 221 -15.53 -6.23 -15.46
N ALA A 222 -14.85 -7.30 -15.87
CA ALA A 222 -15.51 -8.48 -16.40
C ALA A 222 -16.29 -9.23 -15.32
N MET A 223 -17.50 -9.66 -15.67
CA MET A 223 -18.44 -10.34 -14.79
C MET A 223 -18.95 -11.63 -15.44
N ALA A 224 -19.57 -12.47 -14.62
CA ALA A 224 -20.30 -13.65 -15.10
C ALA A 224 -21.37 -13.26 -16.13
N ASN A 225 -21.79 -14.27 -16.93
CA ASN A 225 -22.82 -14.10 -17.94
C ASN A 225 -22.47 -13.10 -19.06
N ASN A 226 -21.20 -12.93 -19.38
CA ASN A 226 -20.69 -12.01 -20.41
C ASN A 226 -21.12 -10.55 -20.18
N MET A 227 -21.21 -10.16 -18.92
CA MET A 227 -21.53 -8.80 -18.49
C MET A 227 -20.26 -8.04 -18.12
N VAL A 228 -20.38 -6.71 -18.08
CA VAL A 228 -19.32 -5.77 -17.72
C VAL A 228 -19.86 -4.77 -16.71
N MET A 229 -19.15 -4.58 -15.61
CA MET A 229 -19.40 -3.48 -14.68
C MET A 229 -18.50 -2.30 -15.05
N ALA A 230 -19.13 -1.15 -15.29
CA ALA A 230 -18.52 0.14 -15.57
C ALA A 230 -18.91 1.14 -14.47
N PRO A 231 -18.14 1.27 -13.38
CA PRO A 231 -18.57 2.03 -12.18
C PRO A 231 -18.84 3.53 -12.44
N ASP A 232 -18.32 4.09 -13.53
CA ASP A 232 -18.59 5.48 -13.93
C ASP A 232 -19.94 5.65 -14.64
N LEU A 233 -20.50 4.56 -15.15
CA LEU A 233 -21.81 4.60 -15.81
C LEU A 233 -22.91 4.42 -14.76
N ARG A 234 -23.73 5.46 -14.56
CA ARG A 234 -24.82 5.43 -13.58
C ARG A 234 -26.20 5.26 -14.18
N ASN A 235 -26.36 5.48 -15.48
CA ASN A 235 -27.66 5.42 -16.14
C ASN A 235 -27.60 4.60 -17.44
N PRO A 236 -28.45 3.59 -17.65
CA PRO A 236 -29.49 3.11 -16.72
C PRO A 236 -28.90 2.20 -15.61
N SER A 237 -27.74 1.59 -15.79
CA SER A 237 -27.07 0.71 -14.83
C SER A 237 -25.55 0.75 -15.03
N PRO A 238 -24.75 0.58 -13.98
CA PRO A 238 -23.30 0.36 -14.12
C PRO A 238 -22.96 -0.98 -14.76
N VAL A 239 -23.91 -1.92 -14.85
CA VAL A 239 -23.71 -3.26 -15.44
C VAL A 239 -24.41 -3.33 -16.79
N ARG A 240 -23.62 -3.67 -17.83
CA ARG A 240 -24.08 -3.74 -19.23
C ARG A 240 -23.51 -4.94 -19.96
N PRO A 241 -24.12 -5.37 -21.07
CA PRO A 241 -23.57 -6.41 -21.92
C PRO A 241 -22.19 -6.05 -22.47
N PHE A 242 -21.35 -7.05 -22.66
CA PHE A 242 -20.01 -6.88 -23.27
C PHE A 242 -20.05 -6.19 -24.63
N ALA A 243 -21.12 -6.42 -25.40
CA ALA A 243 -21.28 -5.83 -26.74
C ALA A 243 -21.27 -4.28 -26.74
N ASP A 244 -21.55 -3.65 -25.61
CA ASP A 244 -21.54 -2.19 -25.47
C ASP A 244 -20.11 -1.60 -25.39
N PHE A 245 -19.09 -2.44 -25.28
CA PHE A 245 -17.71 -2.03 -25.05
C PHE A 245 -16.72 -2.62 -26.10
N PRO A 246 -16.91 -2.35 -27.38
CA PRO A 246 -16.03 -2.91 -28.42
C PRO A 246 -14.59 -2.40 -28.28
N GLY A 247 -13.62 -3.32 -28.41
CA GLY A 247 -12.20 -2.98 -28.42
C GLY A 247 -11.62 -2.58 -27.07
N GLN A 248 -12.36 -2.73 -25.97
CA GLN A 248 -11.90 -2.43 -24.62
C GLN A 248 -11.24 -3.65 -23.96
N VAL A 249 -10.47 -3.39 -22.91
CA VAL A 249 -9.90 -4.41 -22.02
C VAL A 249 -10.58 -4.35 -20.66
N PHE A 250 -10.69 -5.49 -19.99
CA PHE A 250 -11.47 -5.64 -18.78
C PHE A 250 -10.61 -6.17 -17.64
N SER A 251 -10.61 -5.46 -16.52
CA SER A 251 -10.04 -5.99 -15.28
C SER A 251 -10.95 -7.08 -14.71
N TYR A 252 -10.40 -8.03 -13.97
CA TYR A 252 -11.20 -9.07 -13.36
C TYR A 252 -10.56 -9.65 -12.10
N TYR A 253 -11.42 -10.22 -11.25
CA TYR A 253 -11.10 -11.07 -10.12
C TYR A 253 -11.81 -12.41 -10.30
N CYS A 254 -11.27 -13.45 -9.69
CA CYS A 254 -11.92 -14.75 -9.66
C CYS A 254 -12.45 -15.06 -8.24
N VAL A 255 -13.59 -15.72 -8.16
CA VAL A 255 -14.22 -16.17 -6.91
C VAL A 255 -14.60 -17.64 -6.96
N ARG A 256 -14.72 -18.29 -5.81
CA ARG A 256 -15.25 -19.63 -5.65
C ARG A 256 -15.99 -19.82 -4.33
#